data_27f622cab6c9d4a67ed4e8d0ab7a0c99
#
_entry.id   27f622cab6c9d4a67ed4e8d0ab7a0c99
#
_cell.length_a   1.000
_cell.length_b   1.000
_cell.length_c   1.000
_cell.angle_alpha   90.00
_cell.angle_beta   90.00
_cell.angle_gamma   90.00
#
_symmetry.space_group_name_H-M   'P 1'
#
loop_
_entity.id
_entity.type
_entity.pdbx_description
1 polymer ?
#
loop_
_entity_poly.entity_id
_entity_poly.type
_entity_poly.pdbx_seq_one_letter_code
_entity_poly.pdbx_strand_id
1 'polypeptide(L)'
;MKIEQATWLHQHYEFSLEELCELSGLSEAELRELVDHGVLAPIEPDAQHWNFSADRLVLARSARRLRKDFDLDTHGVALVVTLLERIRDLEAELRDLRAKLPRGQR
;
A
#
# COMPACT_ATOMS: atom_id res chain seq x y z
N MET A 1 21.82 1.31 5.56
CA MET A 1 20.94 2.40 6.06
C MET A 1 20.55 2.09 7.50
N LYS A 2 20.62 3.09 8.36
CA LYS A 2 20.21 2.92 9.75
C LYS A 2 18.71 2.85 9.87
N ILE A 3 18.21 2.16 10.88
CA ILE A 3 16.76 1.99 11.11
C ILE A 3 16.07 3.34 11.25
N GLU A 4 16.67 4.29 11.93
CA GLU A 4 16.09 5.62 12.12
C GLU A 4 15.94 6.36 10.79
N GLN A 5 16.93 6.23 9.91
CA GLN A 5 16.87 6.85 8.57
C GLN A 5 15.78 6.20 7.73
N ALA A 6 15.64 4.88 7.79
CA ALA A 6 14.60 4.17 7.06
C ALA A 6 13.20 4.61 7.54
N THR A 7 13.02 4.73 8.85
CA THR A 7 11.76 5.18 9.44
C THR A 7 11.45 6.62 9.01
N TRP A 8 12.46 7.50 9.04
CA TRP A 8 12.29 8.87 8.64
C TRP A 8 11.88 8.99 7.18
N LEU A 9 12.55 8.26 6.28
CA LEU A 9 12.22 8.26 4.86
C LEU A 9 10.81 7.75 4.62
N HIS A 10 10.41 6.71 5.33
CA HIS A 10 9.07 6.16 5.20
C HIS A 10 7.99 7.16 5.59
N GLN A 11 8.26 8.01 6.57
CA GLN A 11 7.29 8.99 7.07
C GLN A 11 7.30 10.30 6.28
N HIS A 12 8.44 10.70 5.73
CA HIS A 12 8.63 12.04 5.17
C HIS A 12 8.87 12.08 3.67
N TYR A 13 9.33 10.98 3.09
CA TYR A 13 9.65 10.98 1.68
C TYR A 13 8.38 10.82 0.82
N GLU A 14 8.33 11.60 -0.26
CA GLU A 14 7.25 11.52 -1.22
C GLU A 14 7.81 11.14 -2.58
N PHE A 15 7.08 10.28 -3.28
CA PHE A 15 7.43 9.90 -4.66
C PHE A 15 6.49 10.62 -5.62
N SER A 16 7.06 11.10 -6.73
CA SER A 16 6.23 11.54 -7.86
C SER A 16 5.61 10.31 -8.52
N LEU A 17 4.63 10.54 -9.39
CA LEU A 17 4.03 9.47 -10.17
C LEU A 17 5.10 8.74 -10.99
N GLU A 18 5.99 9.48 -11.64
CA GLU A 18 7.06 8.93 -12.45
C GLU A 18 8.01 8.07 -11.63
N GLU A 19 8.39 8.55 -10.45
CA GLU A 19 9.25 7.79 -9.55
C GLU A 19 8.57 6.50 -9.09
N LEU A 20 7.29 6.58 -8.77
CA LEU A 20 6.55 5.40 -8.32
C LEU A 20 6.43 4.37 -9.44
N CYS A 21 6.21 4.82 -10.68
CA CYS A 21 6.22 3.93 -11.84
C CYS A 21 7.55 3.21 -11.98
N GLU A 22 8.63 3.96 -11.93
CA GLU A 22 9.97 3.42 -12.11
C GLU A 22 10.33 2.41 -11.03
N LEU A 23 10.06 2.74 -9.78
CA LEU A 23 10.43 1.89 -8.65
C LEU A 23 9.52 0.68 -8.48
N SER A 24 8.26 0.78 -8.85
CA SER A 24 7.30 -0.32 -8.73
C SER A 24 7.31 -1.26 -9.92
N GLY A 25 7.72 -0.76 -11.08
CA GLY A 25 7.63 -1.52 -12.32
C GLY A 25 6.28 -1.46 -13.01
N LEU A 26 5.34 -0.68 -12.48
CA LEU A 26 4.04 -0.47 -13.11
C LEU A 26 4.12 0.67 -14.11
N SER A 27 3.29 0.59 -15.16
CA SER A 27 3.16 1.70 -16.10
C SER A 27 2.32 2.82 -15.49
N GLU A 28 2.40 4.01 -16.08
CA GLU A 28 1.57 5.13 -15.62
C GLU A 28 0.08 4.78 -15.71
N ALA A 29 -0.34 4.14 -16.82
CA ALA A 29 -1.73 3.73 -16.99
C ALA A 29 -2.18 2.77 -15.89
N GLU A 30 -1.33 1.80 -15.55
CA GLU A 30 -1.64 0.85 -14.49
C GLU A 30 -1.74 1.53 -13.13
N LEU A 31 -0.84 2.47 -12.83
CA LEU A 31 -0.92 3.22 -11.59
C LEU A 31 -2.17 4.09 -11.52
N ARG A 32 -2.53 4.75 -12.62
CA ARG A 32 -3.75 5.54 -12.66
C ARG A 32 -4.99 4.70 -12.44
N GLU A 33 -5.03 3.50 -13.00
CA GLU A 33 -6.13 2.57 -12.76
C GLU A 33 -6.23 2.18 -11.28
N LEU A 34 -5.10 1.95 -10.62
CA LEU A 34 -5.09 1.62 -9.20
C LEU A 34 -5.59 2.79 -8.35
N VAL A 35 -5.27 4.01 -8.74
CA VAL A 35 -5.80 5.20 -8.08
C VAL A 35 -7.31 5.29 -8.29
N ASP A 36 -7.78 5.07 -9.51
CA ASP A 36 -9.19 5.11 -9.83
C ASP A 36 -10.00 4.07 -9.05
N HIS A 37 -9.39 2.91 -8.78
CA HIS A 37 -10.05 1.85 -8.01
C HIS A 37 -9.86 2.00 -6.50
N GLY A 38 -9.21 3.06 -6.05
CA GLY A 38 -9.03 3.31 -4.63
C GLY A 38 -7.94 2.49 -3.95
N VAL A 39 -7.12 1.78 -4.72
CA VAL A 39 -6.01 0.98 -4.16
C VAL A 39 -4.87 1.89 -3.71
N LEU A 40 -4.57 2.90 -4.50
CA LEU A 40 -3.55 3.90 -4.19
C LEU A 40 -4.21 5.26 -4.07
N ALA A 41 -3.74 6.05 -3.12
CA ALA A 41 -4.24 7.40 -2.95
C ALA A 41 -3.08 8.39 -3.00
N PRO A 42 -3.08 9.34 -3.95
CA PRO A 42 -2.11 10.43 -3.91
C PRO A 42 -2.34 11.27 -2.66
N ILE A 43 -1.30 11.98 -2.23
CA ILE A 43 -1.40 12.84 -1.05
C ILE A 43 -2.46 13.92 -1.26
N GLU A 44 -2.46 14.54 -2.44
CA GLU A 44 -3.48 15.51 -2.82
C GLU A 44 -4.09 15.09 -4.15
N PRO A 45 -5.26 14.40 -4.14
CA PRO A 45 -5.85 13.87 -5.37
C PRO A 45 -6.20 14.94 -6.41
N ASP A 46 -6.48 16.16 -5.96
CA ASP A 46 -6.86 17.25 -6.86
C ASP A 46 -5.67 18.04 -7.40
N ALA A 47 -4.45 17.70 -6.95
CA ALA A 47 -3.25 18.39 -7.44
C ALA A 47 -2.99 18.04 -8.90
N GLN A 48 -2.40 18.98 -9.63
CA GLN A 48 -2.04 18.81 -11.02
C GLN A 48 -1.01 17.69 -11.20
N HIS A 49 -0.09 17.57 -10.26
CA HIS A 49 0.93 16.52 -10.23
C HIS A 49 0.75 15.72 -8.95
N TRP A 50 0.64 14.40 -9.10
CA TRP A 50 0.45 13.53 -7.96
C TRP A 50 1.75 13.19 -7.28
N ASN A 51 1.73 13.25 -5.95
CA ASN A 51 2.79 12.72 -5.11
C ASN A 51 2.18 11.66 -4.19
N PHE A 52 2.99 10.67 -3.85
CA PHE A 52 2.57 9.55 -3.02
C PHE A 52 3.51 9.40 -1.83
N SER A 53 2.97 9.04 -0.69
CA SER A 53 3.80 8.73 0.46
C SER A 53 4.63 7.47 0.23
N ALA A 54 5.75 7.35 0.90
CA ALA A 54 6.71 6.26 0.66
C ALA A 54 6.12 4.87 0.89
N ASP A 55 5.16 4.73 1.79
CA ASP A 55 4.50 3.45 2.07
C ASP A 55 3.71 2.93 0.87
N ARG A 56 3.34 3.81 -0.06
CA ARG A 56 2.62 3.39 -1.27
C ARG A 56 3.48 2.58 -2.23
N LEU A 57 4.79 2.69 -2.13
CA LEU A 57 5.68 1.88 -2.96
C LEU A 57 5.54 0.39 -2.67
N VAL A 58 5.41 0.01 -1.41
CA VAL A 58 5.21 -1.40 -1.03
C VAL A 58 3.92 -1.91 -1.63
N LEU A 59 2.86 -1.12 -1.54
CA LEU A 59 1.56 -1.49 -2.09
C LEU A 59 1.59 -1.61 -3.61
N ALA A 60 2.26 -0.66 -4.28
CA ALA A 60 2.41 -0.70 -5.74
C ALA A 60 3.18 -1.93 -6.20
N ARG A 61 4.24 -2.29 -5.49
CA ARG A 61 5.01 -3.49 -5.80
C ARG A 61 4.19 -4.76 -5.59
N SER A 62 3.38 -4.80 -4.54
CA SER A 62 2.48 -5.92 -4.30
C SER A 62 1.45 -6.05 -5.41
N ALA A 63 0.89 -4.92 -5.84
CA ALA A 63 -0.06 -4.91 -6.96
C ALA A 63 0.54 -5.46 -8.24
N ARG A 64 1.77 -5.06 -8.55
CA ARG A 64 2.48 -5.56 -9.72
C ARG A 64 2.69 -7.06 -9.63
N ARG A 65 3.09 -7.55 -8.47
CA ARG A 65 3.32 -8.99 -8.25
C ARG A 65 2.03 -9.78 -8.44
N LEU A 66 0.92 -9.28 -7.90
CA LEU A 66 -0.37 -9.96 -8.04
C LEU A 66 -0.81 -10.04 -9.49
N ARG A 67 -0.61 -8.98 -10.26
CA ARG A 67 -0.93 -8.99 -11.68
C ARG A 67 -0.10 -10.03 -12.44
N LYS A 68 1.19 -10.05 -12.15
CA LYS A 68 2.13 -10.92 -12.87
C LYS A 68 1.98 -12.40 -12.46
N ASP A 69 1.94 -12.66 -11.16
CA ASP A 69 1.98 -14.03 -10.65
C ASP A 69 0.64 -14.75 -10.76
N PHE A 70 -0.47 -14.00 -10.67
CA PHE A 70 -1.80 -14.58 -10.68
C PHE A 70 -2.64 -14.17 -11.89
N ASP A 71 -2.02 -13.46 -12.82
CA ASP A 71 -2.69 -12.99 -14.04
C ASP A 71 -3.99 -12.25 -13.74
N LEU A 72 -3.98 -11.40 -12.72
CA LEU A 72 -5.13 -10.63 -12.32
C LEU A 72 -5.22 -9.33 -13.10
N ASP A 73 -6.43 -8.93 -13.47
CA ASP A 73 -6.66 -7.60 -14.00
C ASP A 73 -6.74 -6.58 -12.84
N THR A 74 -6.94 -5.31 -13.16
CA THR A 74 -6.94 -4.26 -12.14
C THR A 74 -8.06 -4.43 -11.13
N HIS A 75 -9.23 -4.91 -11.54
CA HIS A 75 -10.33 -5.19 -10.61
C HIS A 75 -9.96 -6.29 -9.63
N GLY A 76 -9.34 -7.36 -10.12
CA GLY A 76 -8.88 -8.45 -9.29
C GLY A 76 -7.81 -8.00 -8.30
N VAL A 77 -6.85 -7.20 -8.76
CA VAL A 77 -5.82 -6.64 -7.89
C VAL A 77 -6.45 -5.78 -6.81
N ALA A 78 -7.38 -4.90 -7.18
CA ALA A 78 -8.05 -4.02 -6.21
C ALA A 78 -8.78 -4.84 -5.14
N LEU A 79 -9.47 -5.89 -5.54
CA LEU A 79 -10.16 -6.76 -4.60
C LEU A 79 -9.19 -7.45 -3.63
N VAL A 80 -8.12 -8.04 -4.17
CA VAL A 80 -7.15 -8.74 -3.33
C VAL A 80 -6.48 -7.79 -2.35
N VAL A 81 -6.06 -6.62 -2.82
CA VAL A 81 -5.42 -5.62 -1.96
C VAL A 81 -6.37 -5.17 -0.84
N THR A 82 -7.63 -4.92 -1.18
CA THR A 82 -8.63 -4.52 -0.20
C THR A 82 -8.81 -5.61 0.87
N LEU A 83 -8.87 -6.88 0.45
CA LEU A 83 -9.00 -7.99 1.37
C LEU A 83 -7.76 -8.14 2.26
N LEU A 84 -6.56 -7.97 1.69
CA LEU A 84 -5.32 -8.04 2.48
C LEU A 84 -5.26 -6.94 3.53
N GLU A 85 -5.68 -5.73 3.16
CA GLU A 85 -5.76 -4.63 4.12
C GLU A 85 -6.76 -4.92 5.23
N ARG A 86 -7.91 -5.49 4.87
CA ARG A 86 -8.92 -5.87 5.85
C ARG A 86 -8.38 -6.95 6.81
N ILE A 87 -7.64 -7.91 6.29
CA ILE A 87 -7.01 -8.95 7.12
C ILE A 87 -6.04 -8.31 8.11
N ARG A 88 -5.21 -7.39 7.66
CA ARG A 88 -4.26 -6.68 8.54
C ARG A 88 -4.97 -5.92 9.64
N ASP A 89 -6.07 -5.25 9.30
CA ASP A 89 -6.86 -4.50 10.28
C ASP A 89 -7.46 -5.44 11.32
N LEU A 90 -8.01 -6.58 10.88
CA LEU A 90 -8.58 -7.56 11.79
C LEU A 90 -7.53 -8.20 12.67
N GLU A 91 -6.34 -8.45 12.13
CA GLU A 91 -5.23 -8.97 12.92
C GLU A 91 -4.80 -7.99 13.99
N ALA A 92 -4.77 -6.70 13.65
CA ALA A 92 -4.44 -5.65 14.60
C ALA A 92 -5.48 -5.55 15.70
N GLU A 93 -6.77 -5.60 15.34
CA GLU A 93 -7.87 -5.61 16.31
C GLU A 93 -7.78 -6.80 17.25
N LEU A 94 -7.44 -7.96 16.69
CA LEU A 94 -7.29 -9.18 17.47
C LEU A 94 -6.14 -9.07 18.47
N ARG A 95 -5.01 -8.53 18.03
CA ARG A 95 -3.88 -8.30 18.93
C ARG A 95 -4.25 -7.35 20.06
N ASP A 96 -4.98 -6.29 19.76
CA ASP A 96 -5.44 -5.34 20.77
C ASP A 96 -6.37 -5.99 21.78
N LEU A 97 -7.31 -6.79 21.32
CA LEU A 97 -8.23 -7.50 22.20
C LEU A 97 -7.49 -8.50 23.09
N ARG A 98 -6.54 -9.23 22.53
CA ARG A 98 -5.74 -10.18 23.31
C ARG A 98 -4.90 -9.47 24.36
N ALA A 99 -4.36 -8.31 24.05
CA ALA A 99 -3.58 -7.53 25.01
C ALA A 99 -4.42 -7.03 26.17
N LYS A 100 -5.73 -6.87 25.99
CA LYS A 100 -6.65 -6.42 27.03
C LYS A 100 -7.18 -7.54 27.91
N LEU A 101 -6.94 -8.81 27.54
CA LEU A 101 -7.41 -9.93 28.36
C LEU A 101 -6.54 -10.08 29.60
N PRO A 102 -7.15 -10.43 30.74
CA PRO A 102 -6.40 -10.69 31.97
C PRO A 102 -5.45 -11.87 31.77
N ARG A 103 -4.27 -11.79 32.39
CA ARG A 103 -3.33 -12.88 32.34
C ARG A 103 -3.89 -14.10 33.07
N GLY A 104 -3.57 -15.27 32.54
CA GLY A 104 -4.01 -16.52 33.13
C GLY A 104 -5.36 -17.00 32.67
N GLN A 105 -6.11 -16.20 31.95
CA GLN A 105 -7.34 -16.66 31.33
C GLN A 105 -7.04 -17.34 29.99
N ARG A 106 -7.63 -18.46 29.78
CA ARG A 106 -7.42 -19.24 28.58
C ARG A 106 -8.68 -19.90 28.11
#